data_3046ba7611b80404ea6e53d366eda03e
#
_entry.id   3046ba7611b80404ea6e53d366eda03e
#
_cell.length_a   1.000
_cell.length_b   1.000
_cell.length_c   1.000
_cell.angle_alpha   90.00
_cell.angle_beta   90.00
_cell.angle_gamma   90.00
#
_symmetry.space_group_name_H-M   'P 1'
#
loop_
_entity.id
_entity.type
_entity.pdbx_description
1 polymer ?
#
loop_
_entity_poly.entity_id
_entity_poly.type
_entity_poly.pdbx_seq_one_letter_code
_entity_poly.pdbx_strand_id
1 'polypeptide(L)'
;MKEIFLLRHANSPWANMSHSDFERPIDDKGYKELRLLSHWISEQKYSVQKIFCSPSKRTCETVDLISSEFNFNIDNVRYPNFLYSGSVDDLINFISELDKSINSILIVGHNPIMHQAIRILTRK
;
A
#
# COMPACT_ATOMS: atom_id res chain seq x y z
N MET A 1 -3.52 -16.13 13.25
CA MET A 1 -3.66 -14.67 13.35
C MET A 1 -3.08 -14.02 12.10
N LYS A 2 -3.79 -13.05 11.53
CA LYS A 2 -3.30 -12.37 10.34
C LYS A 2 -2.39 -11.20 10.73
N GLU A 3 -1.31 -11.04 9.97
CA GLU A 3 -0.43 -9.88 10.05
C GLU A 3 -0.73 -8.99 8.83
N ILE A 4 -1.08 -7.75 9.07
CA ILE A 4 -1.47 -6.82 8.03
C ILE A 4 -0.58 -5.58 8.12
N PHE A 5 0.16 -5.32 7.04
CA PHE A 5 0.92 -4.09 6.88
C PHE A 5 0.12 -3.13 6.03
N LEU A 6 -0.06 -1.92 6.52
CA LEU A 6 -0.77 -0.87 5.79
C LEU A 6 0.22 0.25 5.47
N LEU A 7 0.35 0.58 4.21
CA LEU A 7 1.30 1.60 3.75
C LEU A 7 0.59 2.64 2.90
N ARG A 8 0.68 3.90 3.31
CA ARG A 8 0.26 5.01 2.47
C ARG A 8 1.33 5.26 1.40
N HIS A 9 0.90 5.67 0.20
CA HIS A 9 1.84 6.05 -0.86
C HIS A 9 2.79 7.16 -0.39
N ALA A 10 3.96 7.24 -1.00
CA ALA A 10 4.93 8.29 -0.70
C ALA A 10 4.45 9.66 -1.18
N ASN A 11 5.16 10.72 -0.80
CA ASN A 11 4.76 12.09 -1.09
C ASN A 11 4.47 12.32 -2.57
N SER A 12 3.29 12.86 -2.86
CA SER A 12 2.81 13.10 -4.22
C SER A 12 1.98 14.38 -4.22
N PRO A 13 2.59 15.55 -4.50
CA PRO A 13 1.88 16.82 -4.42
C PRO A 13 1.01 17.08 -5.64
N TRP A 14 0.07 18.04 -5.51
CA TRP A 14 -0.75 18.53 -6.60
C TRP A 14 -0.06 19.62 -7.43
N ALA A 15 1.26 19.66 -7.44
CA ALA A 15 2.03 20.73 -8.03
C ALA A 15 1.86 20.85 -9.55
N ASN A 16 1.55 19.75 -10.23
CA ASN A 16 1.38 19.73 -11.68
C ASN A 16 -0.09 19.52 -12.06
N MET A 17 -0.72 20.58 -12.53
CA MET A 17 -2.14 20.56 -12.92
C MET A 17 -2.41 19.79 -14.21
N SER A 18 -1.37 19.40 -14.95
CA SER A 18 -1.57 18.64 -16.19
C SER A 18 -1.86 17.15 -15.93
N HIS A 19 -1.66 16.68 -14.70
CA HIS A 19 -1.96 15.30 -14.33
C HIS A 19 -3.35 15.19 -13.71
N SER A 20 -4.08 14.13 -14.07
CA SER A 20 -5.26 13.73 -13.30
C SER A 20 -4.80 13.20 -11.95
N ASP A 21 -5.73 13.08 -10.98
CA ASP A 21 -5.38 12.49 -9.69
C ASP A 21 -4.78 11.10 -9.86
N PHE A 22 -5.39 10.29 -10.71
CA PHE A 22 -4.94 8.90 -10.94
C PHE A 22 -3.51 8.84 -11.48
N GLU A 23 -3.12 9.81 -12.34
CA GLU A 23 -1.82 9.86 -12.99
C GLU A 23 -0.78 10.66 -12.22
N ARG A 24 -1.13 11.18 -11.06
CA ARG A 24 -0.23 12.01 -10.25
C ARG A 24 0.94 11.19 -9.69
N PRO A 25 2.20 11.55 -10.02
CA PRO A 25 3.35 10.77 -9.60
C PRO A 25 3.87 11.15 -8.22
N ILE A 26 4.77 10.33 -7.69
CA ILE A 26 5.59 10.67 -6.53
C ILE A 26 6.60 11.73 -6.95
N ASP A 27 6.98 12.62 -6.02
CA ASP A 27 8.02 13.61 -6.25
C ASP A 27 9.38 13.16 -5.67
N ASP A 28 10.40 14.01 -5.80
CA ASP A 28 11.74 13.69 -5.28
C ASP A 28 11.74 13.47 -3.77
N LYS A 29 10.93 14.22 -3.04
CA LYS A 29 10.79 14.02 -1.60
C LYS A 29 10.21 12.64 -1.30
N GLY A 30 9.22 12.22 -2.08
CA GLY A 30 8.61 10.91 -1.95
C GLY A 30 9.63 9.78 -2.19
N TYR A 31 10.46 9.92 -3.21
CA TYR A 31 11.50 8.92 -3.48
C TYR A 31 12.54 8.86 -2.36
N LYS A 32 12.90 10.00 -1.76
CA LYS A 32 13.82 10.00 -0.61
C LYS A 32 13.20 9.30 0.59
N GLU A 33 11.93 9.58 0.86
CA GLU A 33 11.19 8.91 1.93
C GLU A 33 11.15 7.39 1.71
N LEU A 34 10.91 6.97 0.48
CA LEU A 34 10.86 5.54 0.14
C LEU A 34 12.21 4.86 0.32
N ARG A 35 13.29 5.52 -0.04
CA ARG A 35 14.62 4.93 0.15
C ARG A 35 14.93 4.71 1.63
N LEU A 36 14.56 5.66 2.48
CA LEU A 36 14.74 5.52 3.92
C LEU A 36 13.85 4.39 4.48
N LEU A 37 12.60 4.35 4.05
CA LEU A 37 11.66 3.32 4.47
C LEU A 37 12.12 1.94 4.00
N SER A 38 12.56 1.83 2.75
CA SER A 38 13.06 0.59 2.17
C SER A 38 14.23 0.03 2.98
N HIS A 39 15.18 0.91 3.34
CA HIS A 39 16.30 0.51 4.16
C HIS A 39 15.85 -0.01 5.53
N TRP A 40 14.94 0.71 6.17
CA TRP A 40 14.41 0.29 7.47
C TRP A 40 13.69 -1.05 7.38
N ILE A 41 12.85 -1.25 6.36
CA ILE A 41 12.12 -2.51 6.16
C ILE A 41 13.10 -3.67 5.95
N SER A 42 14.16 -3.45 5.19
CA SER A 42 15.16 -4.50 4.92
C SER A 42 15.80 -5.02 6.19
N GLU A 43 15.98 -4.15 7.19
CA GLU A 43 16.54 -4.54 8.47
C GLU A 43 15.58 -5.36 9.33
N GLN A 44 14.28 -5.23 9.10
CA GLN A 44 13.25 -5.94 9.87
C GLN A 44 13.03 -7.37 9.38
N LYS A 45 13.47 -7.68 8.16
CA LYS A 45 13.31 -9.00 7.53
C LYS A 45 11.85 -9.45 7.48
N TYR A 46 10.94 -8.52 7.20
CA TYR A 46 9.53 -8.84 6.99
C TYR A 46 9.33 -9.62 5.70
N SER A 47 8.30 -10.45 5.69
CA SER A 47 7.83 -11.09 4.47
C SER A 47 6.32 -11.13 4.48
N VAL A 48 5.71 -11.14 3.30
CA VAL A 48 4.26 -11.22 3.16
C VAL A 48 3.89 -12.23 2.07
N GLN A 49 2.71 -12.81 2.23
CA GLN A 49 2.20 -13.78 1.26
C GLN A 49 1.50 -13.11 0.08
N LYS A 50 0.94 -11.93 0.29
CA LYS A 50 0.22 -11.18 -0.74
C LYS A 50 0.49 -9.70 -0.59
N ILE A 51 0.53 -8.99 -1.74
CA ILE A 51 0.55 -7.53 -1.77
C ILE A 51 -0.60 -7.06 -2.65
N PHE A 52 -1.41 -6.15 -2.10
CA PHE A 52 -2.51 -5.50 -2.82
C PHE A 52 -2.22 -4.00 -2.84
N CYS A 53 -2.31 -3.40 -4.01
CA CYS A 53 -1.92 -2.01 -4.22
C CYS A 53 -2.99 -1.28 -5.00
N SER A 54 -3.28 -0.04 -4.63
CA SER A 54 -4.13 0.82 -5.44
C SER A 54 -3.51 0.99 -6.83
N PRO A 55 -4.31 1.01 -7.90
CA PRO A 55 -3.77 1.12 -9.26
C PRO A 55 -3.30 2.53 -9.66
N SER A 56 -3.42 3.53 -8.80
CA SER A 56 -2.95 4.88 -9.12
C SER A 56 -1.44 4.90 -9.31
N LYS A 57 -0.95 5.91 -10.07
CA LYS A 57 0.49 5.98 -10.37
C LYS A 57 1.34 6.10 -9.11
N ARG A 58 0.95 6.96 -8.16
CA ARG A 58 1.73 7.16 -6.92
C ARG A 58 1.85 5.92 -6.05
N THR A 59 0.81 5.10 -6.01
CA THR A 59 0.86 3.84 -5.28
C THR A 59 1.66 2.78 -6.01
N CYS A 60 1.53 2.70 -7.34
CA CYS A 60 2.32 1.78 -8.15
C CYS A 60 3.81 2.09 -8.00
N GLU A 61 4.19 3.36 -8.05
CA GLU A 61 5.59 3.76 -7.87
C GLU A 61 6.09 3.43 -6.47
N THR A 62 5.22 3.57 -5.46
CA THR A 62 5.57 3.20 -4.08
C THR A 62 5.85 1.70 -3.98
N VAL A 63 4.94 0.87 -4.48
CA VAL A 63 5.09 -0.59 -4.36
C VAL A 63 6.25 -1.12 -5.20
N ASP A 64 6.56 -0.47 -6.32
CA ASP A 64 7.70 -0.87 -7.17
C ASP A 64 9.03 -0.82 -6.38
N LEU A 65 9.15 0.12 -5.46
CA LEU A 65 10.37 0.27 -4.66
C LEU A 65 10.37 -0.57 -3.37
N ILE A 66 9.19 -0.95 -2.88
CA ILE A 66 9.05 -1.56 -1.56
C ILE A 66 8.88 -3.08 -1.62
N SER A 67 8.29 -3.61 -2.70
CA SER A 67 7.88 -5.02 -2.75
C SER A 67 9.03 -5.99 -2.45
N SER A 68 10.21 -5.76 -3.01
CA SER A 68 11.36 -6.65 -2.80
C SER A 68 11.82 -6.68 -1.35
N GLU A 69 11.58 -5.60 -0.61
CA GLU A 69 11.96 -5.53 0.81
C GLU A 69 11.08 -6.44 1.68
N PHE A 70 9.91 -6.82 1.17
CA PHE A 70 9.03 -7.81 1.80
C PHE A 70 9.26 -9.21 1.23
N ASN A 71 10.37 -9.40 0.53
CA ASN A 71 10.70 -10.68 -0.11
C ASN A 71 9.61 -11.13 -1.06
N PHE A 72 9.11 -10.20 -1.88
CA PHE A 72 7.95 -10.42 -2.75
C PHE A 72 8.25 -10.02 -4.18
N ASN A 73 7.81 -10.83 -5.14
CA ASN A 73 7.99 -10.54 -6.57
C ASN A 73 6.94 -9.53 -7.01
N ILE A 74 7.39 -8.41 -7.60
CA ILE A 74 6.51 -7.34 -8.10
C ILE A 74 5.46 -7.87 -9.10
N ASP A 75 5.80 -8.90 -9.86
CA ASP A 75 4.88 -9.49 -10.84
C ASP A 75 3.65 -10.14 -10.19
N ASN A 76 3.73 -10.45 -8.91
CA ASN A 76 2.64 -11.08 -8.17
C ASN A 76 1.76 -10.08 -7.39
N VAL A 77 2.08 -8.78 -7.47
CA VAL A 77 1.24 -7.74 -6.86
C VAL A 77 -0.10 -7.67 -7.57
N ARG A 78 -1.18 -7.50 -6.82
CA ARG A 78 -2.53 -7.31 -7.37
C ARG A 78 -2.98 -5.88 -7.16
N TYR A 79 -3.76 -5.36 -8.11
CA TYR A 79 -4.16 -3.93 -8.14
C TYR A 79 -5.69 -3.78 -8.17
N PRO A 80 -6.39 -4.13 -7.09
CA PRO A 80 -7.85 -4.03 -7.09
C PRO A 80 -8.32 -2.57 -7.12
N ASN A 81 -9.28 -2.27 -7.97
CA ASN A 81 -9.76 -0.90 -8.18
C ASN A 81 -10.35 -0.27 -6.91
N PHE A 82 -10.93 -1.08 -6.01
CA PHE A 82 -11.55 -0.53 -4.81
C PHE A 82 -10.53 0.17 -3.89
N LEU A 83 -9.26 -0.17 -3.99
CA LEU A 83 -8.23 0.51 -3.20
C LEU A 83 -8.03 1.96 -3.64
N TYR A 84 -8.45 2.30 -4.86
CA TYR A 84 -8.44 3.68 -5.33
C TYR A 84 -9.78 4.38 -5.13
N SER A 85 -10.87 3.71 -5.51
CA SER A 85 -12.19 4.34 -5.60
C SER A 85 -13.18 3.91 -4.51
N GLY A 86 -12.82 2.92 -3.69
CA GLY A 86 -13.74 2.37 -2.69
C GLY A 86 -13.65 3.07 -1.34
N SER A 87 -14.36 2.50 -0.37
CA SER A 87 -14.43 3.00 1.00
C SER A 87 -13.62 2.12 1.95
N VAL A 88 -13.50 2.57 3.22
CA VAL A 88 -12.89 1.74 4.26
C VAL A 88 -13.69 0.46 4.49
N ASP A 89 -15.01 0.51 4.34
CA ASP A 89 -15.83 -0.70 4.49
C ASP A 89 -15.50 -1.73 3.43
N ASP A 90 -15.24 -1.28 2.19
CA ASP A 90 -14.80 -2.19 1.12
C ASP A 90 -13.50 -2.87 1.49
N LEU A 91 -12.56 -2.13 2.06
CA LEU A 91 -11.27 -2.69 2.48
C LEU A 91 -11.44 -3.70 3.61
N ILE A 92 -12.23 -3.37 4.62
CA ILE A 92 -12.45 -4.27 5.77
C ILE A 92 -13.13 -5.56 5.30
N ASN A 93 -14.13 -5.45 4.42
CA ASN A 93 -14.81 -6.62 3.86
C ASN A 93 -13.84 -7.48 3.05
N PHE A 94 -12.99 -6.85 2.24
CA PHE A 94 -11.98 -7.55 1.46
C PHE A 94 -11.06 -8.38 2.37
N ILE A 95 -10.56 -7.75 3.43
CA ILE A 95 -9.66 -8.43 4.38
C ILE A 95 -10.39 -9.60 5.05
N SER A 96 -11.64 -9.41 5.44
CA SER A 96 -12.41 -10.46 6.11
C SER A 96 -12.70 -11.65 5.21
N GLU A 97 -12.74 -11.45 3.89
CA GLU A 97 -13.04 -12.48 2.90
C GLU A 97 -11.80 -13.20 2.38
N LEU A 98 -10.63 -12.78 2.78
CA LEU A 98 -9.40 -13.46 2.36
C LEU A 98 -9.37 -14.90 2.85
N ASP A 99 -8.78 -15.78 2.04
CA ASP A 99 -8.63 -17.19 2.39
C ASP A 99 -7.90 -17.29 3.73
N LYS A 100 -8.36 -18.22 4.56
CA LYS A 100 -7.80 -18.43 5.90
C LYS A 100 -6.33 -18.89 5.87
N SER A 101 -5.87 -19.41 4.75
CA SER A 101 -4.48 -19.81 4.57
C SER A 101 -3.54 -18.60 4.44
N ILE A 102 -4.09 -17.42 4.16
CA ILE A 102 -3.31 -16.19 4.02
C ILE A 102 -3.14 -15.56 5.41
N ASN A 103 -1.89 -15.51 5.89
CA ASN A 103 -1.56 -15.03 7.23
C ASN A 103 -0.87 -13.66 7.24
N SER A 104 -0.29 -13.24 6.12
CA SER A 104 0.42 -11.96 6.07
C SER A 104 0.19 -11.28 4.73
N ILE A 105 -0.16 -9.99 4.78
CA ILE A 105 -0.42 -9.18 3.59
C ILE A 105 0.12 -7.78 3.77
N LEU A 106 0.47 -7.13 2.66
CA LEU A 106 0.75 -5.71 2.59
C LEU A 106 -0.30 -5.06 1.71
N ILE A 107 -0.87 -3.95 2.18
CA ILE A 107 -1.80 -3.14 1.40
C ILE A 107 -1.21 -1.76 1.24
N VAL A 108 -1.06 -1.31 -0.01
CA VAL A 108 -0.55 0.02 -0.35
C VAL A 108 -1.72 0.85 -0.89
N GLY A 109 -1.99 1.96 -0.25
CA GLY A 109 -3.16 2.76 -0.60
C GLY A 109 -3.06 4.21 -0.19
N HIS A 110 -4.21 4.80 0.12
CA HIS A 110 -4.39 6.23 0.32
C HIS A 110 -5.03 6.55 1.66
N ASN A 111 -4.69 7.70 2.24
CA ASN A 111 -5.48 8.27 3.31
C ASN A 111 -6.69 9.02 2.72
N PRO A 112 -7.79 9.08 3.42
CA PRO A 112 -7.99 8.68 4.81
C PRO A 112 -8.26 7.19 5.04
N ILE A 113 -8.41 6.37 4.00
CA ILE A 113 -8.81 4.97 4.12
C ILE A 113 -7.80 4.14 4.94
N MET A 114 -6.51 4.32 4.69
CA MET A 114 -5.49 3.60 5.45
C MET A 114 -5.56 3.96 6.93
N HIS A 115 -5.72 5.22 7.25
CA HIS A 115 -5.83 5.71 8.62
C HIS A 115 -7.10 5.18 9.30
N GLN A 116 -8.23 5.21 8.59
CA GLN A 116 -9.50 4.68 9.10
C GLN A 116 -9.41 3.18 9.35
N ALA A 117 -8.77 2.44 8.46
CA ALA A 117 -8.60 1.00 8.59
C ALA A 117 -7.79 0.64 9.83
N ILE A 118 -6.71 1.38 10.10
CA ILE A 118 -5.91 1.16 11.30
C ILE A 118 -6.77 1.30 12.55
N ARG A 119 -7.59 2.33 12.61
CA ARG A 119 -8.46 2.57 13.77
C ARG A 119 -9.46 1.44 13.97
N ILE A 120 -10.02 0.91 12.89
CA ILE A 120 -11.00 -0.18 12.99
C ILE A 120 -10.32 -1.49 13.39
N LEU A 121 -9.20 -1.82 12.76
CA LEU A 121 -8.51 -3.09 12.97
C LEU A 121 -7.82 -3.18 14.33
N THR A 122 -7.49 -2.04 14.95
CA THR A 122 -6.84 -2.00 16.27
C THR A 122 -7.79 -1.73 17.41
N ARG A 123 -9.08 -1.54 17.12
CA ARG A 123 -10.08 -1.30 18.16
C ARG A 123 -10.25 -2.55 19.05
N LYS A 124 -10.26 -2.32 20.34
CA LYS A 124 -10.49 -3.36 21.33
C LYS A 124 -11.78 -3.13 22.10
#